data_073f143aa940d128591f54f8844419ed
#
_entry.id   073f143aa940d128591f54f8844419ed
#
_cell.length_a   1.000
_cell.length_b   1.000
_cell.length_c   1.000
_cell.angle_alpha   90.00
_cell.angle_beta   90.00
_cell.angle_gamma   90.00
#
_symmetry.space_group_name_H-M   'P 1'
#
loop_
_entity.id
_entity.type
_entity.pdbx_description
1 polymer ?
#
loop_
_entity_poly.entity_id
_entity_poly.type
_entity_poly.pdbx_seq_one_letter_code
_entity_poly.pdbx_strand_id
1 'polypeptide(L)'
;CEVPIKLISVIRDSRGREVGRSQRNGQISCYQLTSFDTICVENPRLWSPDTPECYYMESFVEKEGKIVDNYTTRFGIRRLEYIPEKGFRLNDIPTKMKGVCLHQNMGAVGTALAEDIWHKRLIQLKKMGCNAIRTSHYPYAPEFYAMCDTLGFMVIDEPWDGWFHWYGCHKVPYDYSNDFLDWWEKDLPDFIKR
;
A
#
# COMPACT_ATOMS: atom_id res chain seq x y z
N CYS A 1 14.00 -19.37 24.79
CA CYS A 1 15.38 -19.29 24.25
C CYS A 1 15.46 -18.07 23.34
N GLU A 2 16.49 -17.27 23.52
CA GLU A 2 16.85 -16.21 22.60
C GLU A 2 17.70 -16.76 21.46
N VAL A 3 17.36 -16.40 20.24
CA VAL A 3 18.09 -16.85 19.06
C VAL A 3 18.74 -15.63 18.40
N PRO A 4 20.08 -15.56 18.33
CA PRO A 4 20.76 -14.47 17.65
C PRO A 4 20.53 -14.57 16.14
N ILE A 5 20.23 -13.44 15.53
CA ILE A 5 20.04 -13.28 14.10
C ILE A 5 20.69 -12.00 13.61
N LYS A 6 20.84 -11.88 12.31
CA LYS A 6 21.19 -10.65 11.63
C LYS A 6 20.12 -10.31 10.62
N LEU A 7 19.61 -9.09 10.70
CA LEU A 7 18.69 -8.52 9.73
C LEU A 7 19.49 -7.74 8.70
N ILE A 8 19.19 -7.96 7.42
CA ILE A 8 19.83 -7.27 6.31
C ILE A 8 18.70 -6.71 5.45
N SER A 9 18.74 -5.41 5.17
CA SER A 9 17.80 -4.75 4.25
C SER A 9 18.58 -4.11 3.12
N VAL A 10 18.18 -4.40 1.88
CA VAL A 10 18.81 -3.88 0.66
C VAL A 10 17.74 -3.21 -0.17
N ILE A 11 17.93 -1.94 -0.51
CA ILE A 11 17.03 -1.22 -1.43
C ILE A 11 17.63 -1.25 -2.82
N ARG A 12 16.82 -1.70 -3.79
CA ARG A 12 17.15 -1.67 -5.22
C ARG A 12 16.22 -0.74 -5.98
N ASP A 13 16.78 -0.06 -6.97
CA ASP A 13 15.98 0.70 -7.94
C ASP A 13 15.30 -0.22 -8.97
N SER A 14 14.49 0.34 -9.85
CA SER A 14 13.79 -0.38 -10.93
C SER A 14 14.72 -1.08 -11.93
N ARG A 15 16.02 -0.78 -11.90
CA ARG A 15 17.08 -1.41 -12.73
C ARG A 15 17.85 -2.49 -11.95
N GLY A 16 17.44 -2.80 -10.72
CA GLY A 16 18.09 -3.78 -9.86
C GLY A 16 19.38 -3.30 -9.18
N ARG A 17 19.77 -2.02 -9.33
CA ARG A 17 20.98 -1.50 -8.69
C ARG A 17 20.71 -1.25 -7.22
N GLU A 18 21.65 -1.64 -6.36
CA GLU A 18 21.60 -1.32 -4.94
C GLU A 18 21.78 0.19 -4.74
N VAL A 19 20.83 0.81 -4.04
CA VAL A 19 20.80 2.25 -3.74
C VAL A 19 20.75 2.56 -2.25
N GLY A 20 20.66 1.54 -1.43
CA GLY A 20 20.71 1.67 0.04
C GLY A 20 20.80 0.30 0.69
N ARG A 21 21.44 0.28 1.86
CA ARG A 21 21.61 -0.96 2.65
C ARG A 21 21.66 -0.65 4.13
N SER A 22 21.13 -1.55 4.92
CA SER A 22 21.37 -1.60 6.36
C SER A 22 21.61 -3.03 6.83
N GLN A 23 22.30 -3.15 7.96
CA GLN A 23 22.51 -4.43 8.64
C GLN A 23 22.42 -4.22 10.15
N ARG A 24 21.72 -5.10 10.84
CA ARG A 24 21.56 -5.03 12.27
C ARG A 24 21.56 -6.43 12.89
N ASN A 25 22.28 -6.59 13.98
CA ASN A 25 22.16 -7.79 14.81
C ASN A 25 20.94 -7.65 15.73
N GLY A 26 20.24 -8.75 15.93
CA GLY A 26 19.07 -8.83 16.80
C GLY A 26 18.98 -10.19 17.49
N GLN A 27 18.05 -10.30 18.42
CA GLN A 27 17.72 -11.54 19.10
C GLN A 27 16.22 -11.75 19.02
N ILE A 28 15.82 -12.91 18.53
CA ILE A 28 14.40 -13.29 18.55
C ILE A 28 14.11 -13.92 19.91
N SER A 29 13.19 -13.29 20.66
CA SER A 29 12.64 -13.86 21.90
C SER A 29 11.13 -14.01 21.75
N CYS A 30 10.57 -15.06 22.32
CA CYS A 30 9.12 -15.30 22.32
C CYS A 30 8.47 -15.23 20.91
N TYR A 31 9.15 -15.72 19.89
CA TYR A 31 8.69 -15.82 18.49
C TYR A 31 8.52 -14.51 17.74
N GLN A 32 8.94 -13.38 18.30
CA GLN A 32 8.82 -12.08 17.66
C GLN A 32 10.05 -11.21 17.88
N LEU A 33 10.46 -10.48 16.83
CA LEU A 33 11.38 -9.35 16.88
C LEU A 33 10.80 -8.21 16.06
N THR A 34 10.68 -7.05 16.69
CA THR A 34 10.38 -5.81 15.96
C THR A 34 11.65 -4.97 15.89
N SER A 35 12.04 -4.57 14.69
CA SER A 35 13.21 -3.72 14.47
C SER A 35 12.84 -2.55 13.59
N PHE A 36 13.39 -1.37 13.92
CA PHE A 36 13.27 -0.16 13.11
C PHE A 36 14.65 0.26 12.64
N ASP A 37 14.73 0.59 11.36
CA ASP A 37 15.95 1.09 10.76
C ASP A 37 15.66 2.21 9.76
N THR A 38 16.68 3.04 9.48
CA THR A 38 16.58 4.13 8.52
C THR A 38 17.63 3.92 7.44
N ILE A 39 17.19 3.86 6.19
CA ILE A 39 18.07 3.73 5.04
C ILE A 39 17.90 4.98 4.18
N CYS A 40 18.98 5.71 3.95
CA CYS A 40 18.98 6.86 3.06
C CYS A 40 19.13 6.40 1.62
N VAL A 41 18.26 6.87 0.73
CA VAL A 41 18.40 6.75 -0.72
C VAL A 41 18.78 8.12 -1.27
N GLU A 42 19.98 8.27 -1.78
CA GLU A 42 20.47 9.54 -2.32
C GLU A 42 19.83 9.84 -3.67
N ASN A 43 19.36 11.08 -3.85
CA ASN A 43 18.74 11.58 -5.09
C ASN A 43 17.71 10.61 -5.68
N PRO A 44 16.67 10.23 -4.92
CA PRO A 44 15.72 9.23 -5.38
C PRO A 44 14.90 9.75 -6.57
N ARG A 45 14.57 8.85 -7.48
CA ARG A 45 13.55 9.11 -8.50
C ARG A 45 12.18 9.01 -7.84
N LEU A 46 11.49 10.14 -7.77
CA LEU A 46 10.22 10.22 -7.08
C LEU A 46 9.09 9.58 -7.90
N TRP A 47 8.26 8.81 -7.22
CA TRP A 47 7.06 8.23 -7.81
C TRP A 47 6.02 9.32 -8.11
N SER A 48 5.46 9.27 -9.31
CA SER A 48 4.30 10.08 -9.69
C SER A 48 3.38 9.31 -10.65
N PRO A 49 2.14 9.75 -10.88
CA PRO A 49 1.27 9.13 -11.87
C PRO A 49 1.85 9.04 -13.28
N ASP A 50 2.69 9.98 -13.67
CA ASP A 50 3.32 10.03 -14.99
C ASP A 50 4.64 9.26 -15.04
N THR A 51 5.31 9.14 -13.90
CA THR A 51 6.58 8.39 -13.74
C THR A 51 6.48 7.50 -12.50
N PRO A 52 5.79 6.35 -12.57
CA PRO A 52 5.54 5.49 -11.41
C PRO A 52 6.77 4.66 -11.05
N GLU A 53 7.84 5.34 -10.64
CA GLU A 53 9.10 4.70 -10.26
C GLU A 53 8.95 3.97 -8.94
N CYS A 54 9.23 2.66 -8.95
CA CYS A 54 9.18 1.81 -7.77
C CYS A 54 10.57 1.33 -7.39
N TYR A 55 10.78 1.20 -6.08
CA TYR A 55 11.92 0.58 -5.45
C TYR A 55 11.52 -0.75 -4.83
N TYR A 56 12.50 -1.60 -4.58
CA TYR A 56 12.32 -2.91 -3.97
C TYR A 56 13.23 -3.03 -2.75
N MET A 57 12.65 -3.24 -1.59
CA MET A 57 13.40 -3.55 -0.37
C MET A 57 13.41 -5.05 -0.19
N GLU A 58 14.59 -5.64 -0.32
CA GLU A 58 14.84 -7.05 -0.02
C GLU A 58 15.30 -7.16 1.44
N SER A 59 14.48 -7.77 2.26
CA SER A 59 14.77 -8.03 3.67
C SER A 59 15.19 -9.49 3.85
N PHE A 60 16.30 -9.73 4.53
CA PHE A 60 16.83 -11.06 4.79
C PHE A 60 17.02 -11.27 6.28
N VAL A 61 16.75 -12.49 6.73
CA VAL A 61 17.10 -12.98 8.05
C VAL A 61 18.26 -13.96 7.90
N GLU A 62 19.39 -13.61 8.49
CA GLU A 62 20.58 -14.48 8.54
C GLU A 62 20.73 -15.09 9.93
N LYS A 63 20.94 -16.38 9.99
CA LYS A 63 21.28 -17.14 11.19
C LYS A 63 22.53 -17.99 10.93
N GLU A 64 23.54 -17.88 11.78
CA GLU A 64 24.79 -18.65 11.66
C GLU A 64 25.44 -18.55 10.26
N GLY A 65 25.41 -17.35 9.65
CA GLY A 65 25.97 -17.08 8.32
C GLY A 65 25.15 -17.59 7.15
N LYS A 66 23.91 -18.07 7.36
CA LYS A 66 23.01 -18.55 6.32
C LYS A 66 21.73 -17.72 6.29
N ILE A 67 21.28 -17.36 5.10
CA ILE A 67 19.96 -16.76 4.93
C ILE A 67 18.90 -17.83 5.18
N VAL A 68 18.05 -17.60 6.16
CA VAL A 68 17.00 -18.53 6.59
C VAL A 68 15.61 -18.06 6.19
N ASP A 69 15.45 -16.76 5.89
CA ASP A 69 14.20 -16.17 5.42
C ASP A 69 14.47 -14.92 4.61
N ASN A 70 13.56 -14.57 3.69
CA ASN A 70 13.62 -13.34 2.94
C ASN A 70 12.21 -12.86 2.55
N TYR A 71 12.08 -11.55 2.38
CA TYR A 71 10.85 -10.92 1.91
C TYR A 71 11.18 -9.70 1.06
N THR A 72 10.41 -9.48 -0.02
CA THR A 72 10.58 -8.32 -0.89
C THR A 72 9.36 -7.41 -0.80
N THR A 73 9.60 -6.15 -0.45
CA THR A 73 8.57 -5.10 -0.41
C THR A 73 8.81 -4.12 -1.55
N ARG A 74 7.80 -3.90 -2.40
CA ARG A 74 7.81 -2.81 -3.37
C ARG A 74 7.28 -1.54 -2.73
N PHE A 75 7.89 -0.40 -3.04
CA PHE A 75 7.44 0.91 -2.58
C PHE A 75 7.82 2.02 -3.55
N GLY A 76 7.12 3.15 -3.47
CA GLY A 76 7.48 4.38 -4.16
C GLY A 76 7.94 5.45 -3.18
N ILE A 77 8.89 6.28 -3.58
CA ILE A 77 9.32 7.43 -2.78
C ILE A 77 8.58 8.65 -3.30
N ARG A 78 7.78 9.29 -2.44
CA ARG A 78 6.98 10.47 -2.82
C ARG A 78 6.73 11.35 -1.60
N ARG A 79 6.44 12.63 -1.86
CA ARG A 79 6.00 13.58 -0.85
C ARG A 79 4.57 14.03 -1.14
N LEU A 80 3.72 13.98 -0.13
CA LEU A 80 2.33 14.40 -0.19
C LEU A 80 2.13 15.59 0.74
N GLU A 81 1.48 16.64 0.24
CA GLU A 81 1.13 17.81 1.03
C GLU A 81 -0.32 18.22 0.75
N TYR A 82 -1.02 18.58 1.81
CA TYR A 82 -2.36 19.17 1.76
C TYR A 82 -2.29 20.55 2.40
N ILE A 83 -2.36 21.59 1.58
CA ILE A 83 -2.29 22.98 2.04
C ILE A 83 -3.68 23.59 1.86
N PRO A 84 -4.37 24.08 2.91
CA PRO A 84 -5.75 24.52 2.85
C PRO A 84 -6.03 25.50 1.70
N GLU A 85 -5.15 26.48 1.48
CA GLU A 85 -5.32 27.51 0.45
C GLU A 85 -4.75 27.13 -0.93
N LYS A 86 -3.96 26.07 -1.01
CA LYS A 86 -3.23 25.66 -2.25
C LYS A 86 -3.63 24.29 -2.75
N GLY A 87 -4.37 23.53 -1.94
CA GLY A 87 -4.82 22.18 -2.29
C GLY A 87 -3.74 21.11 -2.18
N PHE A 88 -3.94 20.03 -2.91
CA PHE A 88 -3.06 18.87 -2.90
C PHE A 88 -1.81 19.07 -3.78
N ARG A 89 -0.67 18.67 -3.25
CA ARG A 89 0.63 18.68 -3.93
C ARG A 89 1.26 17.30 -3.84
N LEU A 90 1.82 16.86 -4.95
CA LEU A 90 2.63 15.64 -5.05
C LEU A 90 4.05 16.05 -5.48
N ASN A 91 5.04 15.70 -4.67
CA ASN A 91 6.45 16.07 -4.92
C ASN A 91 6.63 17.59 -5.17
N ASP A 92 6.01 18.40 -4.32
CA ASP A 92 6.00 19.87 -4.39
C ASP A 92 5.27 20.47 -5.63
N ILE A 93 4.63 19.63 -6.46
CA ILE A 93 3.89 20.05 -7.65
C ILE A 93 2.39 20.06 -7.34
N PRO A 94 1.65 21.18 -7.57
CA PRO A 94 0.19 21.18 -7.48
C PRO A 94 -0.41 20.12 -8.39
N THR A 95 -1.14 19.18 -7.82
CA THR A 95 -1.62 18.01 -8.56
C THR A 95 -3.13 17.88 -8.42
N LYS A 96 -3.82 17.83 -9.56
CA LYS A 96 -5.25 17.55 -9.60
C LYS A 96 -5.50 16.05 -9.67
N MET A 97 -6.27 15.52 -8.72
CA MET A 97 -6.75 14.14 -8.78
C MET A 97 -7.88 14.04 -9.81
N LYS A 98 -7.63 13.28 -10.87
CA LYS A 98 -8.61 12.96 -11.91
C LYS A 98 -8.92 11.48 -11.77
N GLY A 99 -10.02 11.16 -11.10
CA GLY A 99 -10.25 9.78 -10.69
C GLY A 99 -11.68 9.32 -10.87
N VAL A 100 -11.88 8.06 -10.62
CA VAL A 100 -13.16 7.37 -10.61
C VAL A 100 -13.32 6.60 -9.31
N CYS A 101 -14.58 6.40 -8.90
CA CYS A 101 -14.92 5.42 -7.87
C CYS A 101 -15.04 4.05 -8.54
N LEU A 102 -14.41 3.05 -7.95
CA LEU A 102 -14.53 1.67 -8.40
C LEU A 102 -15.14 0.82 -7.31
N HIS A 103 -16.05 -0.07 -7.70
CA HIS A 103 -16.48 -1.19 -6.88
C HIS A 103 -15.73 -2.45 -7.31
N GLN A 104 -15.46 -3.34 -6.38
CA GLN A 104 -14.81 -4.62 -6.65
C GLN A 104 -15.79 -5.58 -7.35
N ASN A 105 -16.24 -5.15 -8.51
CA ASN A 105 -17.18 -5.91 -9.34
C ASN A 105 -16.61 -6.08 -10.76
N MET A 106 -16.55 -7.30 -11.22
CA MET A 106 -15.94 -7.70 -12.49
C MET A 106 -16.94 -8.43 -13.39
N GLY A 107 -18.20 -8.03 -13.33
CA GLY A 107 -19.25 -8.59 -14.16
C GLY A 107 -19.48 -10.09 -13.88
N ALA A 108 -19.29 -10.93 -14.87
CA ALA A 108 -19.59 -12.37 -14.78
C ALA A 108 -18.80 -13.12 -13.70
N VAL A 109 -17.65 -12.61 -13.26
CA VAL A 109 -16.83 -13.24 -12.22
C VAL A 109 -17.07 -12.64 -10.83
N GLY A 110 -18.00 -11.70 -10.69
CA GLY A 110 -18.38 -11.10 -9.42
C GLY A 110 -17.21 -10.33 -8.80
N THR A 111 -16.88 -10.63 -7.55
CA THR A 111 -15.79 -10.00 -6.79
C THR A 111 -14.49 -10.81 -6.78
N ALA A 112 -14.42 -11.89 -7.57
CA ALA A 112 -13.19 -12.67 -7.67
C ALA A 112 -12.06 -11.81 -8.26
N LEU A 113 -10.84 -11.93 -7.68
CA LEU A 113 -9.69 -11.26 -8.22
C LEU A 113 -9.25 -11.96 -9.52
N ALA A 114 -9.46 -11.27 -10.64
CA ALA A 114 -8.92 -11.66 -11.93
C ALA A 114 -7.96 -10.55 -12.38
N GLU A 115 -6.68 -10.72 -12.10
CA GLU A 115 -5.66 -9.69 -12.31
C GLU A 115 -5.64 -9.16 -13.75
N ASP A 116 -5.76 -10.03 -14.76
CA ASP A 116 -5.79 -9.62 -16.16
C ASP A 116 -6.95 -8.68 -16.50
N ILE A 117 -8.12 -8.90 -15.89
CA ILE A 117 -9.29 -8.05 -16.10
C ILE A 117 -9.08 -6.70 -15.43
N TRP A 118 -8.56 -6.71 -14.18
CA TRP A 118 -8.21 -5.47 -13.47
C TRP A 118 -7.15 -4.68 -14.21
N HIS A 119 -6.09 -5.34 -14.66
CA HIS A 119 -5.01 -4.69 -15.41
C HIS A 119 -5.56 -4.02 -16.68
N LYS A 120 -6.38 -4.71 -17.47
CA LYS A 120 -7.03 -4.13 -18.65
C LYS A 120 -7.89 -2.93 -18.31
N ARG A 121 -8.69 -3.00 -17.24
CA ARG A 121 -9.54 -1.90 -16.78
C ARG A 121 -8.69 -0.68 -16.37
N LEU A 122 -7.64 -0.89 -15.60
CA LEU A 122 -6.72 0.18 -15.18
C LEU A 122 -6.03 0.84 -16.39
N ILE A 123 -5.58 0.07 -17.37
CA ILE A 123 -5.02 0.61 -18.62
C ILE A 123 -6.04 1.48 -19.36
N GLN A 124 -7.32 1.09 -19.41
CA GLN A 124 -8.35 1.94 -20.03
C GLN A 124 -8.55 3.25 -19.27
N LEU A 125 -8.57 3.20 -17.93
CA LEU A 125 -8.66 4.40 -17.10
C LEU A 125 -7.47 5.35 -17.31
N LYS A 126 -6.25 4.80 -17.43
CA LYS A 126 -5.06 5.62 -17.79
C LYS A 126 -5.24 6.29 -19.14
N LYS A 127 -5.71 5.58 -20.16
CA LYS A 127 -5.98 6.14 -21.49
C LYS A 127 -7.03 7.24 -21.48
N MET A 128 -7.98 7.19 -20.55
CA MET A 128 -8.96 8.25 -20.30
C MET A 128 -8.37 9.46 -19.56
N GLY A 129 -7.12 9.40 -19.12
CA GLY A 129 -6.46 10.47 -18.38
C GLY A 129 -6.68 10.40 -16.85
N CYS A 130 -7.16 9.28 -16.31
CA CYS A 130 -7.26 9.09 -14.88
C CYS A 130 -5.87 8.90 -14.23
N ASN A 131 -5.68 9.52 -13.07
CA ASN A 131 -4.50 9.38 -12.24
C ASN A 131 -4.81 9.00 -10.79
N ALA A 132 -6.09 8.81 -10.46
CA ALA A 132 -6.56 8.46 -9.13
C ALA A 132 -7.73 7.48 -9.17
N ILE A 133 -7.87 6.69 -8.12
CA ILE A 133 -8.97 5.75 -7.90
C ILE A 133 -9.43 5.87 -6.46
N ARG A 134 -10.74 5.83 -6.23
CA ARG A 134 -11.34 5.64 -4.92
C ARG A 134 -11.89 4.22 -4.85
N THR A 135 -11.43 3.45 -3.86
CA THR A 135 -11.92 2.08 -3.62
C THR A 135 -13.25 2.15 -2.87
N SER A 136 -14.34 2.10 -3.59
CA SER A 136 -15.68 2.19 -2.99
C SER A 136 -16.17 0.81 -2.57
N HIS A 137 -16.44 0.53 -1.32
CA HIS A 137 -16.18 1.31 -0.10
C HIS A 137 -15.51 0.39 0.93
N TYR A 138 -14.52 -0.38 0.51
CA TYR A 138 -13.82 -1.41 1.28
C TYR A 138 -12.43 -1.67 0.70
N PRO A 139 -11.52 -2.27 1.48
CA PRO A 139 -10.18 -2.59 1.03
C PRO A 139 -10.20 -3.60 -0.12
N TYR A 140 -9.37 -3.35 -1.12
CA TYR A 140 -9.20 -4.26 -2.25
C TYR A 140 -8.07 -5.28 -1.96
N ALA A 141 -7.91 -6.24 -2.84
CA ALA A 141 -6.83 -7.22 -2.76
C ALA A 141 -5.45 -6.53 -2.95
N PRO A 142 -4.38 -7.03 -2.30
CA PRO A 142 -3.04 -6.43 -2.39
C PRO A 142 -2.54 -6.29 -3.83
N GLU A 143 -2.90 -7.20 -4.70
CA GLU A 143 -2.51 -7.20 -6.12
C GLU A 143 -3.09 -6.01 -6.89
N PHE A 144 -4.27 -5.53 -6.48
CA PHE A 144 -4.86 -4.32 -7.05
C PHE A 144 -3.99 -3.08 -6.74
N TYR A 145 -3.55 -2.92 -5.49
CA TYR A 145 -2.67 -1.82 -5.11
C TYR A 145 -1.32 -1.93 -5.80
N ALA A 146 -0.82 -3.16 -5.93
CA ALA A 146 0.40 -3.46 -6.67
C ALA A 146 0.34 -3.00 -8.14
N MET A 147 -0.82 -3.18 -8.79
CA MET A 147 -1.06 -2.64 -10.14
C MET A 147 -1.16 -1.10 -10.13
N CYS A 148 -1.81 -0.52 -9.12
CA CYS A 148 -1.88 0.94 -8.98
C CYS A 148 -0.50 1.57 -8.84
N ASP A 149 0.40 0.98 -8.03
CA ASP A 149 1.78 1.44 -7.87
C ASP A 149 2.53 1.50 -9.20
N THR A 150 2.43 0.43 -9.99
CA THR A 150 3.19 0.29 -11.25
C THR A 150 2.57 1.05 -12.41
N LEU A 151 1.25 1.24 -12.42
CA LEU A 151 0.53 1.98 -13.46
C LEU A 151 0.38 3.47 -13.15
N GLY A 152 0.80 3.91 -11.96
CA GLY A 152 0.76 5.32 -11.58
C GLY A 152 -0.64 5.80 -11.22
N PHE A 153 -1.35 5.09 -10.35
CA PHE A 153 -2.58 5.56 -9.76
C PHE A 153 -2.39 5.93 -8.29
N MET A 154 -2.81 7.12 -7.93
CA MET A 154 -3.08 7.47 -6.54
C MET A 154 -4.36 6.76 -6.09
N VAL A 155 -4.40 6.26 -4.86
CA VAL A 155 -5.57 5.59 -4.32
C VAL A 155 -6.09 6.35 -3.10
N ILE A 156 -7.39 6.62 -3.10
CA ILE A 156 -8.14 7.01 -1.90
C ILE A 156 -8.81 5.73 -1.42
N ASP A 157 -8.25 5.15 -0.39
CA ASP A 157 -8.69 3.87 0.13
C ASP A 157 -9.71 4.04 1.24
N GLU A 158 -10.70 3.15 1.28
CA GLU A 158 -11.79 3.21 2.23
C GLU A 158 -11.87 1.90 3.02
N PRO A 159 -11.87 1.96 4.36
CA PRO A 159 -11.92 0.75 5.18
C PRO A 159 -13.32 0.14 5.28
N TRP A 160 -14.39 0.95 5.15
CA TRP A 160 -15.76 0.49 5.37
C TRP A 160 -16.77 1.18 4.44
N ASP A 161 -17.80 0.44 4.02
CA ASP A 161 -18.97 0.97 3.32
C ASP A 161 -19.99 1.58 4.29
N GLY A 162 -20.19 0.96 5.43
CA GLY A 162 -21.07 1.41 6.50
C GLY A 162 -20.28 1.93 7.71
N TRP A 163 -20.74 3.05 8.26
CA TRP A 163 -20.15 3.67 9.44
C TRP A 163 -21.17 3.65 10.56
N PHE A 164 -21.06 4.54 11.52
CA PHE A 164 -22.01 4.68 12.60
C PHE A 164 -23.40 5.18 12.11
N HIS A 165 -24.47 4.52 12.57
CA HIS A 165 -25.86 4.90 12.26
C HIS A 165 -26.49 5.72 13.39
N TRP A 166 -26.86 6.95 13.06
CA TRP A 166 -27.60 7.82 13.99
C TRP A 166 -29.06 7.43 14.20
N TYR A 167 -29.65 6.66 13.28
CA TYR A 167 -31.11 6.42 13.24
C TYR A 167 -31.51 4.95 13.05
N GLY A 168 -30.63 3.99 13.31
CA GLY A 168 -30.95 2.56 13.21
C GLY A 168 -31.31 2.07 11.79
N CYS A 169 -30.99 2.84 10.77
CA CYS A 169 -31.22 2.46 9.37
C CYS A 169 -29.99 1.78 8.81
N HIS A 170 -29.93 0.46 8.92
CA HIS A 170 -28.88 -0.34 8.30
C HIS A 170 -29.20 -0.59 6.82
N LYS A 171 -28.19 -0.57 5.94
CA LYS A 171 -28.35 -0.92 4.53
C LYS A 171 -28.82 -2.37 4.37
N VAL A 172 -28.26 -3.26 5.18
CA VAL A 172 -28.57 -4.69 5.25
C VAL A 172 -28.41 -5.18 6.68
N PRO A 173 -29.05 -6.31 7.07
CA PRO A 173 -28.95 -6.83 8.44
C PRO A 173 -27.53 -7.14 8.92
N TYR A 174 -26.59 -7.36 8.01
CA TYR A 174 -25.18 -7.71 8.28
C TYR A 174 -24.21 -6.57 7.99
N ASP A 175 -24.70 -5.33 7.99
CA ASP A 175 -23.87 -4.17 7.76
C ASP A 175 -22.83 -4.01 8.88
N TYR A 176 -21.58 -3.74 8.53
CA TYR A 176 -20.48 -3.49 9.48
C TYR A 176 -20.80 -2.36 10.47
N SER A 177 -21.67 -1.44 10.09
CA SER A 177 -22.14 -0.38 10.97
C SER A 177 -22.78 -0.87 12.28
N ASN A 178 -23.25 -2.13 12.34
CA ASN A 178 -23.72 -2.75 13.57
C ASN A 178 -22.59 -2.96 14.58
N ASP A 179 -21.39 -3.25 14.09
CA ASP A 179 -20.24 -3.61 14.89
C ASP A 179 -19.20 -2.47 14.93
N PHE A 180 -19.42 -1.39 14.18
CA PHE A 180 -18.46 -0.31 13.96
C PHE A 180 -17.90 0.26 15.28
N LEU A 181 -18.75 0.56 16.27
CA LEU A 181 -18.33 1.16 17.53
C LEU A 181 -17.41 0.24 18.34
N ASP A 182 -17.57 -1.07 18.21
CA ASP A 182 -16.80 -2.06 18.98
C ASP A 182 -15.48 -2.44 18.29
N TRP A 183 -15.38 -2.22 16.96
CA TRP A 183 -14.29 -2.78 16.16
C TRP A 183 -13.43 -1.76 15.44
N TRP A 184 -13.89 -0.55 15.13
CA TRP A 184 -13.15 0.39 14.31
C TRP A 184 -11.75 0.74 14.84
N GLU A 185 -11.57 0.82 16.16
CA GLU A 185 -10.28 1.10 16.80
C GLU A 185 -9.26 -0.04 16.63
N LYS A 186 -9.74 -1.25 16.41
CA LYS A 186 -8.91 -2.43 16.14
C LYS A 186 -8.62 -2.57 14.66
N ASP A 187 -9.63 -2.40 13.83
CA ASP A 187 -9.58 -2.66 12.39
C ASP A 187 -8.83 -1.54 11.63
N LEU A 188 -8.97 -0.29 12.05
CA LEU A 188 -8.32 0.84 11.37
C LEU A 188 -6.77 0.75 11.39
N PRO A 189 -6.11 0.43 12.53
CA PRO A 189 -4.66 0.23 12.52
C PRO A 189 -4.21 -0.91 11.60
N ASP A 190 -4.96 -1.99 11.51
CA ASP A 190 -4.61 -3.12 10.65
C ASP A 190 -4.84 -2.78 9.17
N PHE A 191 -5.88 -2.02 8.87
CA PHE A 191 -6.09 -1.44 7.53
C PHE A 191 -4.94 -0.51 7.10
N ILE A 192 -4.45 0.35 7.99
CA ILE A 192 -3.36 1.29 7.68
C ILE A 192 -2.01 0.57 7.49
N LYS A 193 -1.81 -0.59 8.12
CA LYS A 193 -0.58 -1.39 8.01
C LYS A 193 -0.50 -2.23 6.73
N ARG A 194 -1.60 -2.42 6.04
CA ARG A 194 -1.64 -3.18 4.77
C ARG A 194 -0.84 -2.50 3.70
#